data_097e6106209de35bfdef3baddc57be39
#
_entry.id   097e6106209de35bfdef3baddc57be39
#
_cell.length_a   1.000
_cell.length_b   1.000
_cell.length_c   1.000
_cell.angle_alpha   90.00
_cell.angle_beta   90.00
_cell.angle_gamma   90.00
#
_symmetry.space_group_name_H-M   'P 1'
#
loop_
_entity.id
_entity.type
_entity.pdbx_description
1 polymer ?
#
loop_
_entity_poly.entity_id
_entity_poly.type
_entity_poly.pdbx_seq_one_letter_code
_entity_poly.pdbx_strand_id
1 'polypeptide(L)'
;VDLFYFSGITPAISTEIEKALENALALCREKKIQVVCDLNYRGKMWSTKDAQRVMRRLMAYVDVCIANDEDFESSLGIPAYDGDMSRGIKQIESYKEGMLEIQKQFPNCKAVASVLRNLYTVEDGDWMGIYLKNGKFYESPVHKVHSFEAVGAGDAFGAGLIHAMLHDFEPQKAIDFAISASVLKLMIQHDANV
;
A
#
# COMPACT_ATOMS: atom_id res chain seq x y z
N VAL A 1 7.69 2.65 -20.80
CA VAL A 1 7.06 2.79 -19.46
C VAL A 1 8.12 2.49 -18.43
N ASP A 2 8.27 3.35 -17.44
CA ASP A 2 9.31 3.21 -16.42
C ASP A 2 8.83 2.40 -15.22
N LEU A 3 7.51 2.44 -14.96
CA LEU A 3 6.86 1.78 -13.85
C LEU A 3 5.46 1.31 -14.22
N PHE A 4 5.05 0.17 -13.71
CA PHE A 4 3.69 -0.37 -13.80
C PHE A 4 3.08 -0.45 -12.41
N TYR A 5 1.96 0.23 -12.20
CA TYR A 5 1.19 0.18 -10.95
C TYR A 5 -0.11 -0.58 -11.14
N PHE A 6 -0.47 -1.40 -10.16
CA PHE A 6 -1.79 -2.01 -10.08
C PHE A 6 -2.31 -2.08 -8.66
N SER A 7 -3.63 -2.11 -8.53
CA SER A 7 -4.34 -2.32 -7.27
C SER A 7 -4.85 -3.76 -7.19
N GLY A 8 -4.91 -4.33 -6.00
CA GLY A 8 -5.53 -5.62 -5.72
C GLY A 8 -7.04 -5.66 -6.03
N ILE A 9 -7.67 -4.51 -6.26
CA ILE A 9 -9.04 -4.43 -6.81
C ILE A 9 -9.08 -5.00 -8.24
N THR A 10 -8.06 -4.75 -9.04
CA THR A 10 -8.02 -5.13 -10.46
C THR A 10 -8.25 -6.62 -10.70
N PRO A 11 -7.48 -7.55 -10.10
CA PRO A 11 -7.70 -8.98 -10.31
C PRO A 11 -8.98 -9.51 -9.67
N ALA A 12 -9.60 -8.77 -8.74
CA ALA A 12 -10.87 -9.14 -8.13
C ALA A 12 -12.10 -8.93 -9.04
N ILE A 13 -11.94 -8.24 -10.17
CA ILE A 13 -13.04 -7.91 -11.08
C ILE A 13 -13.55 -9.16 -11.81
N SER A 14 -12.63 -9.95 -12.40
CA SER A 14 -12.95 -11.21 -13.07
C SER A 14 -11.70 -12.05 -13.32
N THR A 15 -11.90 -13.33 -13.62
CA THR A 15 -10.81 -14.27 -14.00
C THR A 15 -10.10 -13.86 -15.29
N GLU A 16 -10.78 -13.20 -16.22
CA GLU A 16 -10.19 -12.68 -17.46
C GLU A 16 -9.24 -11.54 -17.16
N ILE A 17 -9.66 -10.61 -16.27
CA ILE A 17 -8.84 -9.46 -15.84
C ILE A 17 -7.64 -9.97 -15.01
N GLU A 18 -7.85 -10.95 -14.12
CA GLU A 18 -6.76 -11.61 -13.38
C GLU A 18 -5.67 -12.14 -14.33
N LYS A 19 -6.08 -12.89 -15.39
CA LYS A 19 -5.15 -13.42 -16.40
C LYS A 19 -4.47 -12.32 -17.21
N ALA A 20 -5.22 -11.30 -17.62
CA ALA A 20 -4.68 -10.18 -18.38
C ALA A 20 -3.61 -9.41 -17.56
N LEU A 21 -3.90 -9.20 -16.27
CA LEU A 21 -2.94 -8.59 -15.35
C LEU A 21 -1.68 -9.45 -15.19
N GLU A 22 -1.82 -10.75 -14.97
CA GLU A 22 -0.68 -11.66 -14.83
C GLU A 22 0.22 -11.64 -16.07
N ASN A 23 -0.38 -11.64 -17.28
CA ASN A 23 0.36 -11.52 -18.54
C ASN A 23 1.11 -10.16 -18.62
N ALA A 24 0.48 -9.07 -18.22
CA ALA A 24 1.11 -7.76 -18.18
C ALA A 24 2.30 -7.73 -17.19
N LEU A 25 2.15 -8.34 -16.01
CA LEU A 25 3.20 -8.45 -15.02
C LEU A 25 4.38 -9.30 -15.50
N ALA A 26 4.11 -10.41 -16.20
CA ALA A 26 5.14 -11.23 -16.82
C ALA A 26 5.93 -10.43 -17.86
N LEU A 27 5.24 -9.62 -18.67
CA LEU A 27 5.90 -8.72 -19.63
C LEU A 27 6.73 -7.64 -18.95
N CYS A 28 6.22 -7.07 -17.84
CA CYS A 28 6.99 -6.11 -17.03
C CYS A 28 8.30 -6.74 -16.54
N ARG A 29 8.25 -7.98 -16.07
CA ARG A 29 9.45 -8.71 -15.62
C ARG A 29 10.43 -8.94 -16.77
N GLU A 30 9.96 -9.37 -17.94
CA GLU A 30 10.79 -9.52 -19.15
C GLU A 30 11.47 -8.22 -19.56
N LYS A 31 10.72 -7.12 -19.53
CA LYS A 31 11.18 -5.78 -19.92
C LYS A 31 11.93 -5.04 -18.81
N LYS A 32 12.06 -5.63 -17.61
CA LYS A 32 12.65 -4.98 -16.43
C LYS A 32 11.94 -3.69 -16.02
N ILE A 33 10.64 -3.62 -16.24
CA ILE A 33 9.78 -2.54 -15.79
C ILE A 33 9.47 -2.77 -14.32
N GLN A 34 9.68 -1.75 -13.49
CA GLN A 34 9.38 -1.83 -12.05
C GLN A 34 7.88 -1.96 -11.80
N VAL A 35 7.50 -2.87 -10.91
CA VAL A 35 6.10 -3.14 -10.55
C VAL A 35 5.80 -2.68 -9.13
N VAL A 36 4.80 -1.82 -8.99
CA VAL A 36 4.24 -1.40 -7.71
C VAL A 36 2.84 -1.97 -7.55
N CYS A 37 2.55 -2.57 -6.41
CA CYS A 37 1.25 -3.11 -6.06
C CYS A 37 0.72 -2.43 -4.79
N ASP A 38 -0.51 -1.92 -4.83
CA ASP A 38 -1.30 -1.64 -3.64
C ASP A 38 -2.25 -2.82 -3.41
N LEU A 39 -2.11 -3.52 -2.27
CA LEU A 39 -2.90 -4.72 -1.98
C LEU A 39 -4.40 -4.45 -1.93
N ASN A 40 -4.79 -3.33 -1.36
CA ASN A 40 -6.12 -2.71 -1.45
C ASN A 40 -7.29 -3.72 -1.39
N TYR A 41 -7.31 -4.55 -0.36
CA TYR A 41 -8.32 -5.60 -0.20
C TYR A 41 -9.74 -5.04 -0.15
N ARG A 42 -10.67 -5.71 -0.79
CA ARG A 42 -12.10 -5.36 -0.80
C ARG A 42 -12.94 -6.61 -0.56
N GLY A 43 -13.33 -6.85 0.69
CA GLY A 43 -14.11 -8.03 1.09
C GLY A 43 -15.50 -8.15 0.42
N LYS A 44 -15.99 -7.07 -0.22
CA LYS A 44 -17.22 -7.11 -1.02
C LYS A 44 -17.01 -7.68 -2.43
N MET A 45 -15.78 -7.76 -2.90
CA MET A 45 -15.45 -8.24 -4.26
C MET A 45 -15.03 -9.71 -4.26
N TRP A 46 -14.30 -10.15 -3.24
CA TRP A 46 -13.81 -11.52 -3.14
C TRP A 46 -13.57 -11.97 -1.70
N SER A 47 -13.45 -13.27 -1.48
CA SER A 47 -13.10 -13.83 -0.18
C SER A 47 -11.61 -13.65 0.12
N THR A 48 -11.24 -13.65 1.41
CA THR A 48 -9.82 -13.66 1.84
C THR A 48 -9.06 -14.85 1.24
N LYS A 49 -9.70 -16.02 1.13
CA LYS A 49 -9.11 -17.21 0.52
C LYS A 49 -8.74 -16.98 -0.95
N ASP A 50 -9.64 -16.36 -1.72
CA ASP A 50 -9.39 -16.05 -3.12
C ASP A 50 -8.37 -14.93 -3.27
N ALA A 51 -8.46 -13.89 -2.44
CA ALA A 51 -7.49 -12.80 -2.40
C ALA A 51 -6.08 -13.34 -2.13
N GLN A 52 -5.90 -14.16 -1.10
CA GLN A 52 -4.61 -14.76 -0.78
C GLN A 52 -4.09 -15.65 -1.91
N ARG A 53 -4.96 -16.49 -2.50
CA ARG A 53 -4.57 -17.35 -3.63
C ARG A 53 -4.03 -16.56 -4.82
N VAL A 54 -4.69 -15.46 -5.16
CA VAL A 54 -4.34 -14.64 -6.33
C VAL A 54 -3.18 -13.71 -6.00
N MET A 55 -3.29 -12.92 -4.94
CA MET A 55 -2.30 -11.89 -4.62
C MET A 55 -0.92 -12.49 -4.28
N ARG A 56 -0.87 -13.60 -3.53
CA ARG A 56 0.41 -14.29 -3.27
C ARG A 56 1.12 -14.75 -4.54
N ARG A 57 0.36 -15.16 -5.58
CA ARG A 57 0.93 -15.49 -6.88
C ARG A 57 1.45 -14.27 -7.63
N LEU A 58 0.66 -13.17 -7.64
CA LEU A 58 1.03 -11.93 -8.30
C LEU A 58 2.22 -11.23 -7.62
N MET A 59 2.39 -11.40 -6.32
CA MET A 59 3.53 -10.86 -5.56
C MET A 59 4.90 -11.35 -6.06
N ALA A 60 4.96 -12.46 -6.80
CA ALA A 60 6.20 -12.90 -7.45
C ALA A 60 6.74 -11.89 -8.48
N TYR A 61 5.91 -11.00 -8.98
CA TYR A 61 6.25 -9.98 -9.96
C TYR A 61 6.47 -8.59 -9.35
N VAL A 62 6.15 -8.39 -8.06
CA VAL A 62 6.10 -7.08 -7.40
C VAL A 62 7.47 -6.68 -6.84
N ASP A 63 7.90 -5.47 -7.14
CA ASP A 63 9.12 -4.86 -6.62
C ASP A 63 8.86 -3.97 -5.38
N VAL A 64 7.68 -3.32 -5.35
CA VAL A 64 7.25 -2.46 -4.23
C VAL A 64 5.81 -2.77 -3.88
N CYS A 65 5.56 -3.05 -2.59
CA CYS A 65 4.24 -3.36 -2.06
C CYS A 65 3.74 -2.22 -1.17
N ILE A 66 2.51 -1.77 -1.39
CA ILE A 66 1.76 -0.94 -0.46
C ILE A 66 0.74 -1.84 0.23
N ALA A 67 0.76 -1.89 1.55
CA ALA A 67 -0.13 -2.72 2.35
C ALA A 67 -0.59 -1.94 3.58
N ASN A 68 -1.88 -1.86 3.80
CA ASN A 68 -2.46 -1.11 4.91
C ASN A 68 -3.38 -2.01 5.74
N ASP A 69 -3.41 -1.80 7.05
CA ASP A 69 -4.37 -2.41 7.97
C ASP A 69 -4.62 -3.91 7.66
N GLU A 70 -5.84 -4.28 7.29
CA GLU A 70 -6.25 -5.66 6.98
C GLU A 70 -5.64 -6.26 5.70
N ASP A 71 -5.02 -5.45 4.85
CA ASP A 71 -4.47 -5.92 3.57
C ASP A 71 -3.43 -7.02 3.77
N PHE A 72 -2.58 -6.89 4.81
CA PHE A 72 -1.53 -7.87 5.12
C PHE A 72 -2.10 -9.27 5.29
N GLU A 73 -3.11 -9.41 6.14
CA GLU A 73 -3.71 -10.72 6.44
C GLU A 73 -4.68 -11.13 5.34
N SER A 74 -5.56 -10.23 4.90
CA SER A 74 -6.62 -10.55 3.94
C SER A 74 -6.07 -10.89 2.57
N SER A 75 -5.01 -10.23 2.11
CA SER A 75 -4.42 -10.48 0.78
C SER A 75 -3.24 -11.43 0.80
N LEU A 76 -2.46 -11.50 1.90
CA LEU A 76 -1.23 -12.29 1.95
C LEU A 76 -1.20 -13.36 3.05
N GLY A 77 -2.14 -13.33 3.99
CA GLY A 77 -2.12 -14.23 5.15
C GLY A 77 -1.01 -13.92 6.14
N ILE A 78 -0.56 -12.66 6.21
CA ILE A 78 0.50 -12.18 7.09
C ILE A 78 -0.15 -11.30 8.18
N PRO A 79 -0.16 -11.69 9.45
CA PRO A 79 -0.72 -10.86 10.51
C PRO A 79 0.16 -9.62 10.73
N ALA A 80 -0.48 -8.43 10.76
CA ALA A 80 0.21 -7.17 11.04
C ALA A 80 -0.67 -6.17 11.81
N TYR A 81 -1.99 -6.37 11.79
CA TYR A 81 -2.99 -5.45 12.33
C TYR A 81 -4.02 -6.22 13.16
N ASP A 82 -4.39 -5.71 14.33
CA ASP A 82 -5.29 -6.40 15.27
C ASP A 82 -6.77 -6.03 15.14
N GLY A 83 -7.14 -5.19 14.15
CA GLY A 83 -8.51 -4.75 13.91
C GLY A 83 -8.89 -3.46 14.63
N ASP A 84 -8.07 -2.92 15.52
CA ASP A 84 -8.36 -1.70 16.29
C ASP A 84 -7.80 -0.44 15.63
N MET A 85 -8.63 0.25 14.85
CA MET A 85 -8.25 1.50 14.17
C MET A 85 -8.01 2.67 15.13
N SER A 86 -8.45 2.62 16.38
CA SER A 86 -8.21 3.71 17.34
C SER A 86 -6.75 3.81 17.77
N ARG A 87 -5.95 2.77 17.51
CA ARG A 87 -4.56 2.65 17.94
C ARG A 87 -3.61 2.03 16.90
N GLY A 88 -3.91 2.18 15.62
CA GLY A 88 -3.08 1.58 14.55
C GLY A 88 -1.62 2.03 14.60
N ILE A 89 -1.34 3.31 14.90
CA ILE A 89 0.03 3.82 15.06
C ILE A 89 0.77 3.15 16.23
N LYS A 90 0.06 2.77 17.31
CA LYS A 90 0.66 2.03 18.43
C LYS A 90 1.06 0.60 18.07
N GLN A 91 0.56 0.07 16.95
CA GLN A 91 0.89 -1.26 16.45
C GLN A 91 2.08 -1.25 15.48
N ILE A 92 2.83 -0.17 15.40
CA ILE A 92 3.92 0.03 14.42
C ILE A 92 4.91 -1.15 14.38
N GLU A 93 5.24 -1.75 15.51
CA GLU A 93 6.17 -2.89 15.54
C GLU A 93 5.57 -4.12 14.85
N SER A 94 4.26 -4.38 15.02
CA SER A 94 3.57 -5.46 14.31
C SER A 94 3.54 -5.21 12.78
N TYR A 95 3.35 -3.96 12.37
CA TYR A 95 3.47 -3.60 10.94
C TYR A 95 4.89 -3.82 10.42
N LYS A 96 5.93 -3.45 11.18
CA LYS A 96 7.33 -3.71 10.79
C LYS A 96 7.61 -5.20 10.62
N GLU A 97 7.13 -6.02 11.54
CA GLU A 97 7.25 -7.48 11.44
C GLU A 97 6.53 -8.01 10.19
N GLY A 98 5.30 -7.56 9.92
CA GLY A 98 4.56 -7.90 8.71
C GLY A 98 5.27 -7.50 7.42
N MET A 99 5.87 -6.29 7.38
CA MET A 99 6.63 -5.80 6.23
C MET A 99 7.90 -6.63 5.98
N LEU A 100 8.60 -7.03 7.03
CA LEU A 100 9.76 -7.95 6.92
C LEU A 100 9.32 -9.33 6.44
N GLU A 101 8.19 -9.83 6.91
CA GLU A 101 7.66 -11.13 6.47
C GLU A 101 7.23 -11.08 4.99
N ILE A 102 6.70 -9.95 4.49
CA ILE A 102 6.47 -9.75 3.05
C ILE A 102 7.77 -9.93 2.27
N GLN A 103 8.85 -9.24 2.65
CA GLN A 103 10.13 -9.34 1.95
C GLN A 103 10.74 -10.74 2.02
N LYS A 104 10.54 -11.44 3.12
CA LYS A 104 11.02 -12.83 3.31
C LYS A 104 10.25 -13.81 2.42
N GLN A 105 8.92 -13.70 2.36
CA GLN A 105 8.08 -14.59 1.54
C GLN A 105 8.15 -14.24 0.04
N PHE A 106 8.38 -12.97 -0.29
CA PHE A 106 8.42 -12.46 -1.66
C PHE A 106 9.76 -11.74 -1.93
N PRO A 107 10.86 -12.48 -2.20
CA PRO A 107 12.22 -11.90 -2.27
C PRO A 107 12.42 -10.86 -3.39
N ASN A 108 11.51 -10.80 -4.36
CA ASN A 108 11.51 -9.78 -5.40
C ASN A 108 11.03 -8.42 -4.87
N CYS A 109 10.20 -8.42 -3.83
CA CYS A 109 9.69 -7.20 -3.21
C CYS A 109 10.80 -6.50 -2.39
N LYS A 110 11.39 -5.47 -2.95
CA LYS A 110 12.54 -4.75 -2.36
C LYS A 110 12.13 -3.63 -1.42
N ALA A 111 10.87 -3.21 -1.49
CA ALA A 111 10.35 -2.18 -0.61
C ALA A 111 8.88 -2.43 -0.26
N VAL A 112 8.51 -2.05 0.95
CA VAL A 112 7.12 -2.12 1.44
C VAL A 112 6.77 -0.79 2.09
N ALA A 113 5.61 -0.24 1.80
CA ALA A 113 5.11 0.99 2.42
C ALA A 113 3.73 0.76 3.04
N SER A 114 3.42 1.50 4.10
CA SER A 114 2.14 1.43 4.78
C SER A 114 1.75 2.79 5.34
N VAL A 115 0.44 3.03 5.42
CA VAL A 115 -0.14 4.14 6.19
C VAL A 115 -0.68 3.57 7.49
N LEU A 116 -0.26 4.12 8.61
CA LEU A 116 -0.78 3.80 9.94
C LEU A 116 -1.69 4.93 10.40
N ARG A 117 -2.79 4.57 11.04
CA ARG A 117 -3.81 5.54 11.45
C ARG A 117 -4.27 5.28 12.87
N ASN A 118 -4.56 6.36 13.61
CA ASN A 118 -5.42 6.32 14.78
C ASN A 118 -6.69 7.09 14.44
N LEU A 119 -7.84 6.43 14.41
CA LEU A 119 -9.14 7.06 14.18
C LEU A 119 -9.84 7.28 15.52
N TYR A 120 -10.11 8.52 15.87
CA TYR A 120 -10.79 8.91 17.10
C TYR A 120 -12.27 9.14 16.87
N THR A 121 -12.60 9.74 15.71
CA THR A 121 -13.96 9.93 15.19
C THR A 121 -13.97 9.61 13.70
N VAL A 122 -15.08 9.85 13.01
CA VAL A 122 -15.15 9.74 11.55
C VAL A 122 -14.27 10.77 10.86
N GLU A 123 -14.07 11.93 11.50
CA GLU A 123 -13.35 13.07 10.91
C GLU A 123 -11.95 13.26 11.52
N ASP A 124 -11.75 12.89 12.79
CA ASP A 124 -10.52 13.18 13.54
C ASP A 124 -9.63 11.94 13.69
N GLY A 125 -8.36 12.12 13.43
CA GLY A 125 -7.37 11.06 13.60
C GLY A 125 -5.93 11.52 13.46
N ASP A 126 -5.03 10.57 13.63
CA ASP A 126 -3.61 10.72 13.35
C ASP A 126 -3.23 9.83 12.17
N TRP A 127 -2.35 10.33 11.31
CA TRP A 127 -1.81 9.64 10.14
C TRP A 127 -0.29 9.66 10.16
N MET A 128 0.33 8.51 9.88
CA MET A 128 1.76 8.43 9.62
C MET A 128 2.06 7.40 8.53
N GLY A 129 3.17 7.58 7.83
CA GLY A 129 3.69 6.64 6.86
C GLY A 129 4.89 5.90 7.40
N ILE A 130 5.02 4.61 7.03
CA ILE A 130 6.22 3.81 7.25
C ILE A 130 6.68 3.20 5.93
N TYR A 131 7.99 3.15 5.70
CA TYR A 131 8.60 2.63 4.49
C TYR A 131 9.80 1.75 4.83
N LEU A 132 9.73 0.49 4.43
CA LEU A 132 10.84 -0.46 4.49
C LEU A 132 11.54 -0.48 3.13
N LYS A 133 12.80 -0.06 3.08
CA LYS A 133 13.63 -0.11 1.87
C LYS A 133 15.07 -0.44 2.24
N ASN A 134 15.68 -1.35 1.51
CA ASN A 134 17.08 -1.78 1.73
C ASN A 134 17.35 -2.25 3.18
N GLY A 135 16.39 -2.95 3.79
CA GLY A 135 16.49 -3.46 5.16
C GLY A 135 16.39 -2.39 6.27
N LYS A 136 16.03 -1.15 5.92
CA LYS A 136 15.89 -0.04 6.86
C LYS A 136 14.47 0.51 6.83
N PHE A 137 13.94 0.82 8.02
CA PHE A 137 12.67 1.52 8.19
C PHE A 137 12.86 3.03 8.18
N TYR A 138 11.94 3.69 7.51
CA TYR A 138 11.80 5.14 7.47
C TYR A 138 10.38 5.48 7.91
N GLU A 139 10.25 6.35 8.89
CA GLU A 139 8.99 6.73 9.51
C GLU A 139 8.77 8.22 9.29
N SER A 140 7.57 8.60 8.86
CA SER A 140 7.20 10.01 8.78
C SER A 140 6.83 10.57 10.15
N PRO A 141 6.78 11.89 10.31
CA PRO A 141 6.06 12.49 11.42
C PRO A 141 4.60 12.05 11.48
N VAL A 142 4.01 12.11 12.67
CA VAL A 142 2.57 11.91 12.87
C VAL A 142 1.84 13.21 12.54
N HIS A 143 0.87 13.14 11.63
CA HIS A 143 0.02 14.24 11.23
C HIS A 143 -1.35 14.12 11.91
N LYS A 144 -1.73 15.16 12.66
CA LYS A 144 -3.10 15.28 13.18
C LYS A 144 -4.01 15.80 12.08
N VAL A 145 -5.10 15.11 11.87
CA VAL A 145 -5.99 15.37 10.73
C VAL A 145 -7.43 15.54 11.21
N HIS A 146 -8.10 16.55 10.67
CA HIS A 146 -9.55 16.66 10.65
C HIS A 146 -9.97 16.55 9.19
N SER A 147 -10.50 15.40 8.79
CA SER A 147 -10.75 15.08 7.38
C SER A 147 -12.14 15.54 6.92
N PHE A 148 -12.23 16.11 5.72
CA PHE A 148 -13.50 16.30 5.04
C PHE A 148 -13.98 15.00 4.40
N GLU A 149 -13.08 14.27 3.75
CA GLU A 149 -13.40 13.04 3.05
C GLU A 149 -12.18 12.13 2.93
N ALA A 150 -12.33 10.85 3.31
CA ALA A 150 -11.23 9.89 3.29
C ALA A 150 -11.03 9.18 1.94
N VAL A 151 -11.97 9.36 0.99
CA VAL A 151 -11.89 8.72 -0.35
C VAL A 151 -10.66 9.24 -1.09
N GLY A 152 -9.91 8.33 -1.71
CA GLY A 152 -8.72 8.66 -2.49
C GLY A 152 -7.44 8.96 -1.66
N ALA A 153 -7.50 8.95 -0.32
CA ALA A 153 -6.30 9.22 0.50
C ALA A 153 -5.22 8.13 0.32
N GLY A 154 -5.62 6.86 0.17
CA GLY A 154 -4.72 5.75 -0.15
C GLY A 154 -4.10 5.90 -1.54
N ASP A 155 -4.91 6.26 -2.54
CA ASP A 155 -4.43 6.49 -3.91
C ASP A 155 -3.46 7.69 -3.98
N ALA A 156 -3.73 8.76 -3.22
CA ALA A 156 -2.82 9.89 -3.09
C ALA A 156 -1.48 9.51 -2.44
N PHE A 157 -1.51 8.64 -1.42
CA PHE A 157 -0.29 8.07 -0.84
C PHE A 157 0.50 7.29 -1.88
N GLY A 158 -0.16 6.36 -2.58
CA GLY A 158 0.46 5.56 -3.64
C GLY A 158 1.05 6.41 -4.75
N ALA A 159 0.31 7.41 -5.23
CA ALA A 159 0.77 8.36 -6.24
C ALA A 159 1.98 9.18 -5.76
N GLY A 160 1.94 9.66 -4.51
CA GLY A 160 3.06 10.37 -3.89
C GLY A 160 4.32 9.53 -3.78
N LEU A 161 4.18 8.26 -3.37
CA LEU A 161 5.29 7.32 -3.28
C LEU A 161 5.89 7.03 -4.67
N ILE A 162 5.05 6.78 -5.68
CA ILE A 162 5.46 6.55 -7.06
C ILE A 162 6.18 7.78 -7.62
N HIS A 163 5.63 8.97 -7.41
CA HIS A 163 6.27 10.22 -7.81
C HIS A 163 7.67 10.34 -7.21
N ALA A 164 7.80 10.11 -5.89
CA ALA A 164 9.08 10.17 -5.21
C ALA A 164 10.10 9.14 -5.73
N MET A 165 9.63 7.94 -6.10
CA MET A 165 10.46 6.91 -6.69
C MET A 165 10.96 7.29 -8.09
N LEU A 166 10.09 7.84 -8.95
CA LEU A 166 10.42 8.27 -10.31
C LEU A 166 11.35 9.48 -10.35
N HIS A 167 11.45 10.23 -9.23
CA HIS A 167 12.33 11.40 -9.11
C HIS A 167 13.50 11.15 -8.15
N ASP A 168 13.81 9.88 -7.86
CA ASP A 168 14.96 9.45 -7.05
C ASP A 168 15.06 10.16 -5.68
N PHE A 169 13.90 10.37 -5.01
CA PHE A 169 13.92 10.94 -3.66
C PHE A 169 14.60 9.95 -2.69
N GLU A 170 15.37 10.51 -1.76
CA GLU A 170 15.86 9.74 -0.63
C GLU A 170 14.69 9.09 0.14
N PRO A 171 14.84 7.86 0.69
CA PRO A 171 13.72 7.11 1.25
C PRO A 171 12.94 7.83 2.34
N GLN A 172 13.60 8.61 3.19
CA GLN A 172 12.91 9.43 4.20
C GLN A 172 12.04 10.50 3.53
N LYS A 173 12.59 11.23 2.56
CA LYS A 173 11.84 12.23 1.82
C LYS A 173 10.69 11.62 1.02
N ALA A 174 10.87 10.39 0.51
CA ALA A 174 9.83 9.69 -0.23
C ALA A 174 8.61 9.38 0.65
N ILE A 175 8.82 8.86 1.87
CA ILE A 175 7.70 8.58 2.79
C ILE A 175 7.06 9.85 3.31
N ASP A 176 7.84 10.90 3.61
CA ASP A 176 7.32 12.19 4.06
C ASP A 176 6.45 12.84 2.96
N PHE A 177 6.86 12.74 1.71
CA PHE A 177 6.09 13.23 0.57
C PHE A 177 4.80 12.42 0.35
N ALA A 178 4.88 11.09 0.39
CA ALA A 178 3.75 10.20 0.19
C ALA A 178 2.65 10.42 1.25
N ILE A 179 3.03 10.48 2.54
CA ILE A 179 2.06 10.73 3.60
C ILE A 179 1.48 12.15 3.53
N SER A 180 2.28 13.15 3.15
CA SER A 180 1.79 14.51 2.97
C SER A 180 0.75 14.60 1.86
N ALA A 181 0.94 13.90 0.75
CA ALA A 181 -0.07 13.81 -0.33
C ALA A 181 -1.37 13.18 0.18
N SER A 182 -1.28 12.09 0.97
CA SER A 182 -2.44 11.45 1.60
C SER A 182 -3.19 12.40 2.53
N VAL A 183 -2.46 13.09 3.42
CA VAL A 183 -3.04 14.03 4.39
C VAL A 183 -3.69 15.22 3.70
N LEU A 184 -3.06 15.78 2.67
CA LEU A 184 -3.65 16.85 1.87
C LEU A 184 -4.94 16.42 1.19
N LYS A 185 -4.99 15.17 0.68
CA LYS A 185 -6.20 14.62 0.06
C LYS A 185 -7.39 14.57 1.04
N LEU A 186 -7.15 14.29 2.32
CA LEU A 186 -8.20 14.27 3.34
C LEU A 186 -8.89 15.62 3.53
N MET A 187 -8.25 16.73 3.12
CA MET A 187 -8.78 18.09 3.19
C MET A 187 -9.58 18.50 1.95
N ILE A 188 -9.68 17.64 0.94
CA ILE A 188 -10.30 17.93 -0.36
C ILE A 188 -11.55 17.09 -0.51
N GLN A 189 -12.67 17.72 -0.91
CA GLN A 189 -13.90 17.03 -1.26
C GLN A 189 -13.72 16.25 -2.55
N HIS A 190 -14.46 15.15 -2.68
CA HIS A 190 -14.46 14.24 -3.81
C HIS A 190 -13.16 13.45 -3.98
N ASP A 191 -13.17 12.50 -4.89
CA ASP A 191 -12.08 11.56 -5.13
C ASP A 191 -10.88 12.22 -5.84
N ALA A 192 -11.14 13.06 -6.81
CA ALA A 192 -10.09 13.71 -7.59
C ALA A 192 -9.60 15.02 -6.96
N ASN A 193 -8.28 15.23 -6.97
CA ASN A 193 -7.66 16.51 -6.70
C ASN A 193 -7.76 17.38 -7.96
N VAL A 194 -8.56 18.40 -7.92
CA VAL A 194 -8.70 19.38 -9.02
C VAL A 194 -8.03 20.66 -8.63
#